data_ec9cc81f76514a0c79a815ec5cca61c7
#
_entry.id   ec9cc81f76514a0c79a815ec5cca61c7
#
_cell.length_a   1.000
_cell.length_b   1.000
_cell.length_c   1.000
_cell.angle_alpha   90.00
_cell.angle_beta   90.00
_cell.angle_gamma   90.00
#
_symmetry.space_group_name_H-M   'P 1'
#
loop_
_entity.id
_entity.type
_entity.pdbx_description
1 polymer ?
#
loop_
_entity_poly.entity_id
_entity_poly.type
_entity_poly.pdbx_seq_one_letter_code
_entity_poly.pdbx_strand_id
1 'polypeptide(L)'
;VFENTWKRPMQPFWRRCLDRVRAEHPGTLFMAEVYWNREYELQQAGFDFTFDKILYDRLLSGDAESIRAHLRATPDYQKHCVRFLENHAEQRAALRFTSPEHHRGALLITGMVPGLLLCSHGQDDGRRLHASNHANRRPPEDGSLPHREAYRDLMHLLSEPARQNGSWQILEPKGHDSPLIGCLWSLQGHHSLALVVNAGWHHANGAVQAGPLAERDCQLQHCFDPAQPSPTQMKADSLRQSGLSVSLPPWGALAYRVMQLR
;
A
#
# COMPACT_ATOMS: atom_id res chain seq x y z
N VAL A 1 6.21 -6.25 -25.67
CA VAL A 1 5.69 -6.82 -26.93
C VAL A 1 6.85 -7.25 -27.83
N PHE A 2 7.78 -6.34 -28.21
CA PHE A 2 8.84 -6.64 -29.20
C PHE A 2 9.77 -7.78 -28.78
N GLU A 3 10.22 -7.86 -27.54
CA GLU A 3 11.09 -8.94 -27.07
C GLU A 3 10.38 -10.28 -27.00
N ASN A 4 9.17 -10.30 -26.40
CA ASN A 4 8.43 -11.55 -26.22
C ASN A 4 7.86 -12.07 -27.54
N THR A 5 7.40 -11.17 -28.43
CA THR A 5 6.79 -11.56 -29.70
C THR A 5 7.82 -11.75 -30.81
N TRP A 6 8.87 -10.90 -30.85
CA TRP A 6 9.82 -10.89 -31.94
C TRP A 6 11.22 -11.35 -31.53
N LYS A 7 11.44 -11.71 -30.28
CA LYS A 7 12.75 -12.11 -29.70
C LYS A 7 13.89 -11.13 -30.08
N ARG A 8 13.56 -9.88 -30.26
CA ARG A 8 14.54 -8.82 -30.53
C ARG A 8 14.96 -8.18 -29.23
N PRO A 9 16.26 -8.00 -28.96
CA PRO A 9 16.70 -7.28 -27.78
C PRO A 9 16.04 -5.90 -27.77
N MET A 10 15.50 -5.52 -26.59
CA MET A 10 14.95 -4.19 -26.36
C MET A 10 16.13 -3.21 -26.29
N GLN A 11 16.75 -2.96 -27.44
CA GLN A 11 17.74 -1.89 -27.56
C GLN A 11 17.17 -0.61 -26.96
N PRO A 12 17.97 0.32 -26.48
CA PRO A 12 17.59 1.43 -25.60
C PRO A 12 16.56 2.40 -26.20
N PHE A 13 15.53 1.84 -26.85
CA PHE A 13 14.45 2.62 -27.44
C PHE A 13 13.79 3.50 -26.39
N TRP A 14 13.35 2.89 -25.27
CA TRP A 14 12.68 3.64 -24.23
C TRP A 14 13.60 4.68 -23.62
N ARG A 15 14.82 4.32 -23.24
CA ARG A 15 15.78 5.27 -22.70
C ARG A 15 15.96 6.48 -23.61
N ARG A 16 16.22 6.23 -24.88
CA ARG A 16 16.41 7.31 -25.86
C ARG A 16 15.16 8.16 -26.07
N CYS A 17 13.98 7.53 -26.09
CA CYS A 17 12.71 8.23 -26.23
C CYS A 17 12.44 9.14 -25.02
N LEU A 18 12.58 8.59 -23.80
CA LEU A 18 12.35 9.30 -22.56
C LEU A 18 13.34 10.46 -22.37
N ASP A 19 14.63 10.22 -22.63
CA ASP A 19 15.68 11.23 -22.53
C ASP A 19 15.42 12.38 -23.51
N ARG A 20 15.01 12.08 -24.74
CA ARG A 20 14.69 13.12 -25.72
C ARG A 20 13.48 13.97 -25.31
N VAL A 21 12.41 13.35 -24.85
CA VAL A 21 11.22 14.09 -24.40
C VAL A 21 11.57 14.96 -23.19
N ARG A 22 12.35 14.43 -22.23
CA ARG A 22 12.75 15.19 -21.03
C ARG A 22 13.70 16.35 -21.37
N ALA A 23 14.51 16.22 -22.41
CA ALA A 23 15.36 17.33 -22.85
C ALA A 23 14.55 18.53 -23.32
N GLU A 24 13.40 18.30 -23.96
CA GLU A 24 12.48 19.33 -24.45
C GLU A 24 11.42 19.72 -23.37
N HIS A 25 11.01 18.75 -22.53
CA HIS A 25 9.97 18.86 -21.52
C HIS A 25 10.41 18.23 -20.17
N PRO A 26 11.26 18.89 -19.37
CA PRO A 26 11.89 18.30 -18.18
C PRO A 26 10.92 17.82 -17.08
N GLY A 27 9.69 18.37 -17.04
CA GLY A 27 8.67 18.00 -16.06
C GLY A 27 7.80 16.80 -16.48
N THR A 28 8.07 16.16 -17.63
CA THR A 28 7.26 15.03 -18.08
C THR A 28 7.53 13.78 -17.25
N LEU A 29 6.45 13.23 -16.68
CA LEU A 29 6.47 11.95 -15.97
C LEU A 29 6.01 10.83 -16.91
N PHE A 30 6.67 9.70 -16.83
CA PHE A 30 6.36 8.52 -17.62
C PHE A 30 5.96 7.36 -16.72
N MET A 31 4.79 6.82 -16.97
CA MET A 31 4.24 5.66 -16.28
C MET A 31 4.11 4.51 -17.29
N ALA A 32 4.67 3.35 -16.94
CA ALA A 32 4.54 2.15 -17.75
C ALA A 32 3.46 1.22 -17.19
N GLU A 33 2.49 0.89 -18.03
CA GLU A 33 1.68 -0.29 -17.81
C GLU A 33 2.50 -1.51 -18.21
N VAL A 34 2.91 -2.28 -17.22
CA VAL A 34 3.84 -3.41 -17.41
C VAL A 34 3.43 -4.58 -16.53
N TYR A 35 3.68 -5.79 -17.02
CA TYR A 35 3.37 -7.06 -16.39
C TYR A 35 4.54 -8.03 -16.57
N TRP A 36 4.41 -9.24 -16.04
CA TRP A 36 5.36 -10.36 -16.22
C TRP A 36 6.74 -10.13 -15.60
N ASN A 37 6.78 -9.50 -14.41
CA ASN A 37 8.01 -9.22 -13.66
C ASN A 37 9.03 -8.34 -14.41
N ARG A 38 8.56 -7.44 -15.28
CA ARG A 38 9.42 -6.51 -16.02
C ARG A 38 9.38 -5.08 -15.44
N GLU A 39 8.75 -4.90 -14.32
CA GLU A 39 8.57 -3.61 -13.66
C GLU A 39 9.93 -2.95 -13.40
N TYR A 40 10.85 -3.69 -12.76
CA TYR A 40 12.18 -3.18 -12.45
C TYR A 40 12.99 -2.82 -13.71
N GLU A 41 12.88 -3.61 -14.77
CA GLU A 41 13.57 -3.35 -16.04
C GLU A 41 13.13 -2.01 -16.63
N LEU A 42 11.84 -1.72 -16.62
CA LEU A 42 11.33 -0.45 -17.15
C LEU A 42 11.66 0.74 -16.24
N GLN A 43 11.70 0.56 -14.92
CA GLN A 43 12.25 1.57 -14.01
C GLN A 43 13.72 1.88 -14.38
N GLN A 44 14.56 0.86 -14.62
CA GLN A 44 15.94 1.05 -15.05
C GLN A 44 16.04 1.66 -16.47
N ALA A 45 15.05 1.45 -17.33
CA ALA A 45 14.98 2.10 -18.64
C ALA A 45 14.59 3.59 -18.55
N GLY A 46 14.22 4.09 -17.37
CA GLY A 46 13.96 5.50 -17.10
C GLY A 46 12.49 5.88 -16.94
N PHE A 47 11.58 4.93 -16.83
CA PHE A 47 10.21 5.23 -16.40
C PHE A 47 10.18 5.69 -14.96
N ASP A 48 9.38 6.71 -14.65
CA ASP A 48 9.21 7.24 -13.30
C ASP A 48 8.38 6.28 -12.46
N PHE A 49 7.39 5.62 -13.08
CA PHE A 49 6.50 4.68 -12.41
C PHE A 49 6.18 3.48 -13.28
N THR A 50 5.97 2.34 -12.63
CA THR A 50 5.54 1.08 -13.26
C THR A 50 4.37 0.46 -12.48
N PHE A 51 3.38 -0.10 -13.17
CA PHE A 51 2.24 -0.75 -12.54
C PHE A 51 2.69 -1.96 -11.70
N ASP A 52 2.21 -2.04 -10.46
CA ASP A 52 2.53 -3.14 -9.56
C ASP A 52 1.39 -4.18 -9.51
N LYS A 53 1.28 -4.94 -10.55
CA LYS A 53 0.32 -6.06 -10.63
C LYS A 53 0.63 -7.16 -9.62
N ILE A 54 1.90 -7.31 -9.25
CA ILE A 54 2.34 -8.35 -8.30
C ILE A 54 1.73 -8.13 -6.92
N LEU A 55 1.78 -6.89 -6.39
CA LEU A 55 1.14 -6.61 -5.12
C LEU A 55 -0.38 -6.80 -5.19
N TYR A 56 -1.01 -6.32 -6.27
CA TYR A 56 -2.44 -6.49 -6.49
C TYR A 56 -2.86 -7.97 -6.42
N ASP A 57 -2.18 -8.87 -7.14
CA ASP A 57 -2.51 -10.29 -7.15
C ASP A 57 -2.30 -10.95 -5.79
N ARG A 58 -1.27 -10.54 -5.05
CA ARG A 58 -0.98 -11.04 -3.71
C ARG A 58 -2.01 -10.56 -2.68
N LEU A 59 -2.49 -9.33 -2.79
CA LEU A 59 -3.58 -8.82 -1.96
C LEU A 59 -4.90 -9.58 -2.22
N LEU A 60 -5.17 -9.93 -3.47
CA LEU A 60 -6.34 -10.77 -3.80
C LEU A 60 -6.25 -12.18 -3.22
N SER A 61 -5.07 -12.78 -3.20
CA SER A 61 -4.89 -14.12 -2.65
C SER A 61 -4.95 -14.16 -1.13
N GLY A 62 -4.60 -13.07 -0.44
CA GLY A 62 -4.50 -13.02 1.01
C GLY A 62 -3.32 -13.83 1.57
N ASP A 63 -2.29 -14.07 0.76
CA ASP A 63 -1.06 -14.71 1.21
C ASP A 63 -0.12 -13.67 1.82
N ALA A 64 -0.15 -13.56 3.13
CA ALA A 64 0.61 -12.57 3.88
C ALA A 64 2.12 -12.68 3.68
N GLU A 65 2.69 -13.90 3.58
CA GLU A 65 4.13 -14.04 3.36
C GLU A 65 4.52 -13.56 1.95
N SER A 66 3.73 -13.88 0.94
CA SER A 66 4.00 -13.38 -0.41
C SER A 66 3.90 -11.85 -0.49
N ILE A 67 2.93 -11.24 0.23
CA ILE A 67 2.83 -9.78 0.35
C ILE A 67 4.10 -9.22 1.00
N ARG A 68 4.52 -9.73 2.16
CA ARG A 68 5.75 -9.28 2.83
C ARG A 68 6.99 -9.46 1.96
N ALA A 69 7.12 -10.61 1.30
CA ALA A 69 8.24 -10.88 0.41
C ALA A 69 8.37 -9.83 -0.70
N HIS A 70 7.25 -9.37 -1.26
CA HIS A 70 7.23 -8.27 -2.24
C HIS A 70 7.61 -6.93 -1.60
N LEU A 71 7.10 -6.66 -0.40
CA LEU A 71 7.35 -5.40 0.30
C LEU A 71 8.78 -5.28 0.85
N ARG A 72 9.53 -6.38 0.96
CA ARG A 72 10.97 -6.39 1.31
C ARG A 72 11.89 -5.96 0.17
N ALA A 73 11.38 -5.75 -1.04
CA ALA A 73 12.17 -5.18 -2.13
C ALA A 73 12.73 -3.81 -1.76
N THR A 74 13.78 -3.39 -2.45
CA THR A 74 14.49 -2.15 -2.11
C THR A 74 13.56 -0.94 -2.10
N PRO A 75 13.80 0.04 -1.21
CA PRO A 75 13.00 1.27 -1.17
C PRO A 75 12.97 2.00 -2.52
N ASP A 76 14.06 1.91 -3.28
CA ASP A 76 14.16 2.52 -4.60
C ASP A 76 13.15 1.89 -5.59
N TYR A 77 13.05 0.56 -5.62
CA TYR A 77 12.03 -0.14 -6.41
C TYR A 77 10.61 0.23 -5.95
N GLN A 78 10.38 0.21 -4.64
CA GLN A 78 9.07 0.42 -4.05
C GLN A 78 8.48 1.80 -4.38
N LYS A 79 9.29 2.86 -4.33
CA LYS A 79 8.83 4.24 -4.57
C LYS A 79 8.40 4.50 -6.03
N HIS A 80 8.88 3.67 -6.96
CA HIS A 80 8.55 3.75 -8.39
C HIS A 80 7.39 2.84 -8.81
N CYS A 81 6.71 2.20 -7.86
CA CYS A 81 5.55 1.37 -8.15
C CYS A 81 4.25 2.17 -8.16
N VAL A 82 3.36 1.88 -9.12
CA VAL A 82 1.97 2.33 -9.12
C VAL A 82 1.13 1.31 -8.38
N ARG A 83 0.56 1.71 -7.25
CA ARG A 83 -0.25 0.88 -6.37
C ARG A 83 -1.73 1.04 -6.68
N PHE A 84 -2.44 -0.06 -6.85
CA PHE A 84 -3.87 -0.02 -7.20
C PHE A 84 -4.60 -1.25 -6.67
N LEU A 85 -5.92 -1.12 -6.49
CA LEU A 85 -6.85 -2.23 -6.27
C LEU A 85 -7.69 -2.54 -7.50
N GLU A 86 -7.69 -1.65 -8.48
CA GLU A 86 -8.26 -1.81 -9.82
C GLU A 86 -7.58 -0.84 -10.78
N ASN A 87 -7.65 -1.16 -12.05
CA ASN A 87 -7.25 -0.29 -13.13
C ASN A 87 -8.21 -0.44 -14.32
N HIS A 88 -7.88 0.13 -15.48
CA HIS A 88 -8.73 0.09 -16.66
C HIS A 88 -8.89 -1.32 -17.28
N ALA A 89 -7.98 -2.25 -17.00
CA ALA A 89 -8.00 -3.62 -17.51
C ALA A 89 -8.55 -4.64 -16.51
N GLU A 90 -8.46 -4.34 -15.19
CA GLU A 90 -8.93 -5.23 -14.14
C GLU A 90 -10.41 -5.01 -13.85
N GLN A 91 -11.06 -6.04 -13.28
CA GLN A 91 -12.40 -5.88 -12.74
C GLN A 91 -12.41 -4.93 -11.57
N ARG A 92 -13.58 -4.34 -11.28
CA ARG A 92 -13.78 -3.41 -10.18
C ARG A 92 -13.36 -4.02 -8.84
N ALA A 93 -12.64 -3.24 -8.03
CA ALA A 93 -12.14 -3.68 -6.73
C ALA A 93 -13.26 -4.20 -5.82
N ALA A 94 -14.41 -3.55 -5.80
CA ALA A 94 -15.58 -3.96 -5.02
C ALA A 94 -16.20 -5.29 -5.44
N LEU A 95 -15.78 -5.85 -6.60
CA LEU A 95 -16.12 -7.22 -7.01
C LEU A 95 -15.02 -8.22 -6.65
N ARG A 96 -13.77 -7.79 -6.75
CA ARG A 96 -12.61 -8.69 -6.59
C ARG A 96 -12.26 -8.91 -5.13
N PHE A 97 -12.32 -7.87 -4.31
CA PHE A 97 -12.14 -7.96 -2.87
C PHE A 97 -13.49 -8.31 -2.24
N THR A 98 -13.66 -9.56 -1.86
CA THR A 98 -14.95 -10.23 -1.65
C THR A 98 -15.77 -9.72 -0.46
N SER A 99 -15.17 -8.95 0.44
CA SER A 99 -15.88 -8.29 1.56
C SER A 99 -15.40 -6.85 1.74
N PRO A 100 -16.18 -6.00 2.42
CA PRO A 100 -15.76 -4.64 2.78
C PRO A 100 -14.46 -4.62 3.60
N GLU A 101 -14.26 -5.59 4.49
CA GLU A 101 -13.06 -5.72 5.32
C GLU A 101 -11.84 -6.08 4.46
N HIS A 102 -12.00 -7.04 3.53
CA HIS A 102 -10.93 -7.40 2.58
C HIS A 102 -10.53 -6.18 1.73
N HIS A 103 -11.53 -5.49 1.16
CA HIS A 103 -11.28 -4.26 0.40
C HIS A 103 -10.55 -3.21 1.25
N ARG A 104 -11.04 -2.95 2.47
CA ARG A 104 -10.46 -1.96 3.38
C ARG A 104 -9.02 -2.31 3.78
N GLY A 105 -8.78 -3.56 4.19
CA GLY A 105 -7.44 -4.01 4.58
C GLY A 105 -6.44 -3.92 3.42
N ALA A 106 -6.83 -4.39 2.23
CA ALA A 106 -6.02 -4.29 1.02
C ALA A 106 -5.77 -2.83 0.60
N LEU A 107 -6.79 -1.96 0.71
CA LEU A 107 -6.68 -0.53 0.42
C LEU A 107 -5.67 0.16 1.35
N LEU A 108 -5.73 -0.13 2.64
CA LEU A 108 -4.82 0.45 3.63
C LEU A 108 -3.37 -0.01 3.38
N ILE A 109 -3.14 -1.29 3.07
CA ILE A 109 -1.80 -1.76 2.68
C ILE A 109 -1.35 -0.98 1.43
N THR A 110 -2.17 -0.95 0.38
CA THR A 110 -1.85 -0.31 -0.90
C THR A 110 -1.46 1.16 -0.74
N GLY A 111 -2.18 1.92 0.09
CA GLY A 111 -1.91 3.35 0.31
C GLY A 111 -0.76 3.62 1.29
N MET A 112 -0.49 2.68 2.21
CA MET A 112 0.53 2.88 3.26
C MET A 112 1.91 2.33 2.90
N VAL A 113 2.08 1.70 1.74
CA VAL A 113 3.39 1.35 1.19
C VAL A 113 3.91 2.47 0.26
N PRO A 114 5.23 2.55 0.00
CA PRO A 114 5.76 3.54 -0.94
C PRO A 114 5.21 3.36 -2.36
N GLY A 115 5.17 4.43 -3.11
CA GLY A 115 4.72 4.44 -4.50
C GLY A 115 3.60 5.44 -4.77
N LEU A 116 3.13 5.44 -5.99
CA LEU A 116 2.02 6.27 -6.47
C LEU A 116 0.71 5.50 -6.34
N LEU A 117 -0.26 6.03 -5.61
CA LEU A 117 -1.59 5.43 -5.50
C LEU A 117 -2.43 5.80 -6.72
N LEU A 118 -2.91 4.79 -7.45
CA LEU A 118 -3.87 4.91 -8.54
C LEU A 118 -5.26 4.53 -8.04
N CYS A 119 -6.19 5.47 -8.10
CA CYS A 119 -7.60 5.25 -7.79
C CYS A 119 -8.45 5.51 -9.02
N SER A 120 -9.26 4.53 -9.41
CA SER A 120 -10.20 4.68 -10.52
C SER A 120 -11.46 5.43 -10.07
N HIS A 121 -12.07 6.19 -10.97
CA HIS A 121 -13.30 6.92 -10.69
C HIS A 121 -14.44 5.99 -10.20
N GLY A 122 -15.00 6.30 -9.03
CA GLY A 122 -16.05 5.53 -8.36
C GLY A 122 -15.56 4.28 -7.63
N GLN A 123 -14.25 4.09 -7.51
CA GLN A 123 -13.67 3.07 -6.67
C GLN A 123 -13.95 3.36 -5.17
N ASP A 124 -13.87 4.62 -4.78
CA ASP A 124 -14.25 5.15 -3.48
C ASP A 124 -15.73 4.97 -3.13
N ASP A 125 -16.59 4.97 -4.15
CA ASP A 125 -18.01 4.65 -4.02
C ASP A 125 -18.31 3.13 -3.98
N GLY A 126 -17.31 2.28 -4.16
CA GLY A 126 -17.50 0.82 -4.21
C GLY A 126 -18.26 0.37 -5.43
N ARG A 127 -18.12 1.06 -6.56
CA ARG A 127 -18.79 0.70 -7.82
C ARG A 127 -18.32 -0.65 -8.31
N ARG A 128 -19.26 -1.45 -8.83
CA ARG A 128 -19.06 -2.84 -9.23
C ARG A 128 -19.12 -3.06 -10.74
N LEU A 129 -19.79 -2.15 -11.46
CA LEU A 129 -19.91 -2.26 -12.90
C LEU A 129 -18.63 -1.77 -13.58
N HIS A 130 -17.99 -2.69 -14.32
CA HIS A 130 -16.83 -2.34 -15.13
C HIS A 130 -17.29 -1.54 -16.34
N ALA A 131 -16.79 -0.31 -16.47
CA ALA A 131 -17.03 0.50 -17.65
C ALA A 131 -16.09 0.08 -18.76
N SER A 132 -16.62 -0.31 -19.91
CA SER A 132 -15.82 -0.57 -21.10
C SER A 132 -15.03 0.67 -21.51
N ASN A 133 -13.77 0.47 -21.87
CA ASN A 133 -12.92 1.55 -22.42
C ASN A 133 -13.45 2.14 -23.74
N HIS A 134 -14.41 1.44 -24.36
CA HIS A 134 -15.04 1.84 -25.63
C HIS A 134 -16.43 2.45 -25.43
N ALA A 135 -16.93 2.55 -24.19
CA ALA A 135 -18.24 3.10 -23.90
C ALA A 135 -18.13 4.57 -23.45
N ASN A 136 -18.97 5.43 -24.01
CA ASN A 136 -19.03 6.85 -23.64
C ASN A 136 -19.93 7.13 -22.45
N ARG A 137 -20.65 6.13 -21.96
CA ARG A 137 -21.55 6.29 -20.80
C ARG A 137 -21.40 5.12 -19.85
N ARG A 138 -21.49 5.45 -18.57
CA ARG A 138 -21.52 4.48 -17.49
C ARG A 138 -22.96 4.36 -17.00
N PRO A 139 -23.48 3.15 -16.75
CA PRO A 139 -24.77 2.99 -16.10
C PRO A 139 -24.73 3.59 -14.69
N PRO A 140 -25.85 4.12 -14.19
CA PRO A 140 -25.96 4.58 -12.80
C PRO A 140 -25.78 3.39 -11.87
N GLU A 141 -25.14 3.65 -10.73
CA GLU A 141 -24.87 2.66 -9.70
C GLU A 141 -24.81 3.37 -8.34
N ASP A 142 -25.49 2.80 -7.35
CA ASP A 142 -25.51 3.36 -6.00
C ASP A 142 -24.14 3.17 -5.33
N GLY A 143 -23.76 4.16 -4.52
CA GLY A 143 -22.53 4.10 -3.75
C GLY A 143 -22.66 3.24 -2.49
N SER A 144 -21.53 2.83 -1.96
CA SER A 144 -21.38 2.01 -0.74
C SER A 144 -20.76 2.80 0.39
N LEU A 145 -21.47 2.97 1.51
CA LEU A 145 -20.97 3.70 2.68
C LEU A 145 -19.66 3.09 3.25
N PRO A 146 -19.54 1.77 3.44
CA PRO A 146 -18.28 1.17 3.93
C PRO A 146 -17.07 1.48 3.06
N HIS A 147 -17.23 1.56 1.72
CA HIS A 147 -16.14 1.92 0.83
C HIS A 147 -15.75 3.38 1.01
N ARG A 148 -16.71 4.31 1.05
CA ARG A 148 -16.43 5.74 1.29
C ARG A 148 -15.70 5.98 2.62
N GLU A 149 -16.09 5.25 3.67
CA GLU A 149 -15.42 5.31 4.97
C GLU A 149 -13.99 4.79 4.89
N ALA A 150 -13.74 3.67 4.22
CA ALA A 150 -12.41 3.13 4.02
C ALA A 150 -11.48 4.12 3.28
N TYR A 151 -11.99 4.78 2.24
CA TYR A 151 -11.20 5.80 1.52
C TYR A 151 -10.99 7.07 2.33
N ARG A 152 -11.96 7.48 3.15
CA ARG A 152 -11.79 8.60 4.09
C ARG A 152 -10.67 8.30 5.09
N ASP A 153 -10.68 7.11 5.70
CA ASP A 153 -9.64 6.65 6.61
C ASP A 153 -8.26 6.68 5.94
N LEU A 154 -8.17 6.16 4.72
CA LEU A 154 -6.93 6.20 3.96
C LEU A 154 -6.47 7.64 3.70
N MET A 155 -7.34 8.55 3.27
CA MET A 155 -6.98 9.94 3.01
C MET A 155 -6.44 10.64 4.27
N HIS A 156 -7.00 10.33 5.44
CA HIS A 156 -6.44 10.81 6.71
C HIS A 156 -5.00 10.32 6.93
N LEU A 157 -4.71 9.05 6.69
CA LEU A 157 -3.35 8.54 6.82
C LEU A 157 -2.39 9.13 5.79
N LEU A 158 -2.85 9.31 4.55
CA LEU A 158 -2.03 9.91 3.48
C LEU A 158 -1.70 11.38 3.73
N SER A 159 -2.52 12.08 4.52
CA SER A 159 -2.27 13.49 4.90
C SER A 159 -1.25 13.64 6.03
N GLU A 160 -0.86 12.56 6.71
CA GLU A 160 0.10 12.62 7.80
C GLU A 160 1.51 13.03 7.31
N PRO A 161 2.18 13.97 7.99
CA PRO A 161 3.52 14.42 7.59
C PRO A 161 4.53 13.29 7.44
N ALA A 162 4.48 12.29 8.35
CA ALA A 162 5.36 11.13 8.28
C ALA A 162 5.13 10.31 7.01
N ARG A 163 3.87 10.17 6.55
CA ARG A 163 3.55 9.46 5.30
C ARG A 163 4.02 10.23 4.07
N GLN A 164 3.91 11.55 4.10
CA GLN A 164 4.26 12.40 2.96
C GLN A 164 5.76 12.56 2.76
N ASN A 165 6.52 12.72 3.86
CA ASN A 165 7.91 13.16 3.82
C ASN A 165 8.86 12.25 4.62
N GLY A 166 8.35 11.19 5.21
CA GLY A 166 9.12 10.29 6.07
C GLY A 166 9.82 9.16 5.32
N SER A 167 10.56 8.38 6.07
CA SER A 167 11.11 7.09 5.65
C SER A 167 10.15 5.96 5.99
N TRP A 168 10.07 4.97 5.12
CA TRP A 168 9.23 3.80 5.28
C TRP A 168 10.03 2.56 5.60
N GLN A 169 9.44 1.67 6.40
CA GLN A 169 9.96 0.33 6.61
C GLN A 169 8.83 -0.66 6.92
N ILE A 170 9.07 -1.93 6.58
CA ILE A 170 8.20 -3.03 7.00
C ILE A 170 8.47 -3.34 8.48
N LEU A 171 7.41 -3.67 9.23
CA LEU A 171 7.49 -4.22 10.58
C LEU A 171 7.23 -5.73 10.48
N GLU A 172 8.28 -6.52 10.66
CA GLU A 172 8.19 -7.97 10.55
C GLU A 172 7.34 -8.56 11.69
N PRO A 173 6.52 -9.58 11.42
CA PRO A 173 5.76 -10.25 12.46
C PRO A 173 6.68 -11.01 13.42
N LYS A 174 6.24 -11.14 14.68
CA LYS A 174 6.84 -12.06 15.63
C LYS A 174 6.18 -13.43 15.49
N GLY A 175 6.98 -14.43 15.11
CA GLY A 175 6.53 -15.80 14.86
C GLY A 175 6.38 -16.14 13.39
N HIS A 176 6.44 -17.43 13.11
CA HIS A 176 6.25 -17.99 11.78
C HIS A 176 4.75 -18.03 11.43
N ASP A 177 4.43 -18.07 10.16
CA ASP A 177 3.07 -18.22 9.62
C ASP A 177 2.07 -17.12 10.06
N SER A 178 2.57 -15.97 10.49
CA SER A 178 1.73 -14.86 10.90
C SER A 178 1.06 -14.17 9.69
N PRO A 179 -0.26 -13.93 9.75
CA PRO A 179 -0.96 -13.21 8.69
C PRO A 179 -0.79 -11.68 8.79
N LEU A 180 0.00 -11.20 9.72
CA LEU A 180 0.15 -9.76 9.96
C LEU A 180 1.08 -9.11 8.94
N ILE A 181 0.63 -7.99 8.39
CA ILE A 181 1.42 -7.05 7.60
C ILE A 181 1.58 -5.78 8.43
N GLY A 182 2.81 -5.46 8.80
CA GLY A 182 3.13 -4.24 9.54
C GLY A 182 3.97 -3.27 8.71
N CYS A 183 3.71 -1.99 8.82
CA CYS A 183 4.58 -0.96 8.25
C CYS A 183 4.64 0.28 9.13
N LEU A 184 5.73 1.02 8.98
CA LEU A 184 6.02 2.24 9.73
C LEU A 184 6.54 3.32 8.80
N TRP A 185 5.96 4.51 8.93
CA TRP A 185 6.49 5.74 8.40
C TRP A 185 7.04 6.58 9.55
N SER A 186 8.27 7.06 9.40
CA SER A 186 8.93 7.88 10.42
C SER A 186 9.49 9.16 9.82
N LEU A 187 9.28 10.28 10.49
CA LEU A 187 9.81 11.59 10.13
C LEU A 187 10.37 12.26 11.38
N GLN A 188 11.62 12.69 11.32
CA GLN A 188 12.27 13.34 12.45
C GLN A 188 11.49 14.60 12.88
N GLY A 189 11.23 14.72 14.18
CA GLY A 189 10.47 15.85 14.74
C GLY A 189 8.95 15.76 14.60
N HIS A 190 8.44 14.67 14.05
CA HIS A 190 7.01 14.40 13.89
C HIS A 190 6.61 13.06 14.51
N HIS A 191 5.30 12.83 14.62
CA HIS A 191 4.78 11.52 14.98
C HIS A 191 5.13 10.50 13.90
N SER A 192 5.52 9.30 14.30
CA SER A 192 5.56 8.17 13.39
C SER A 192 4.15 7.65 13.13
N LEU A 193 3.94 7.01 12.00
CA LEU A 193 2.66 6.43 11.61
C LEU A 193 2.84 4.93 11.38
N ALA A 194 2.25 4.12 12.24
CA ALA A 194 2.29 2.66 12.14
C ALA A 194 0.95 2.11 11.65
N LEU A 195 0.99 1.13 10.75
CA LEU A 195 -0.16 0.35 10.33
C LEU A 195 0.12 -1.13 10.55
N VAL A 196 -0.86 -1.86 11.10
CA VAL A 196 -0.86 -3.33 11.15
C VAL A 196 -2.17 -3.84 10.57
N VAL A 197 -2.09 -4.76 9.61
CA VAL A 197 -3.24 -5.39 8.97
C VAL A 197 -3.13 -6.91 9.13
N ASN A 198 -4.22 -7.57 9.47
CA ASN A 198 -4.34 -9.01 9.37
C ASN A 198 -4.75 -9.36 7.92
N ALA A 199 -3.81 -9.72 7.06
CA ALA A 199 -4.07 -10.11 5.68
C ALA A 199 -4.48 -11.60 5.54
N GLY A 200 -5.09 -12.16 6.58
CA GLY A 200 -5.58 -13.53 6.62
C GLY A 200 -7.10 -13.61 6.70
N TRP A 201 -7.62 -14.84 6.55
CA TRP A 201 -9.05 -15.16 6.53
C TRP A 201 -9.60 -15.59 7.89
N HIS A 202 -8.76 -15.60 8.93
CA HIS A 202 -9.12 -15.95 10.30
C HIS A 202 -8.68 -14.83 11.24
N HIS A 203 -9.26 -14.83 12.45
CA HIS A 203 -8.83 -13.91 13.50
C HIS A 203 -7.36 -14.16 13.85
N ALA A 204 -6.57 -13.12 13.97
CA ALA A 204 -5.16 -13.18 14.30
C ALA A 204 -4.89 -12.50 15.65
N ASN A 205 -4.26 -13.25 16.55
CA ASN A 205 -3.61 -12.71 17.75
C ASN A 205 -2.10 -12.81 17.53
N GLY A 206 -1.39 -11.71 17.60
CA GLY A 206 0.05 -11.71 17.34
C GLY A 206 0.68 -10.37 17.60
N ALA A 207 1.92 -10.24 17.20
CA ALA A 207 2.65 -8.99 17.31
C ALA A 207 3.55 -8.77 16.08
N VAL A 208 3.83 -7.52 15.77
CA VAL A 208 4.90 -7.12 14.87
C VAL A 208 6.08 -6.58 15.65
N GLN A 209 7.29 -6.73 15.11
CA GLN A 209 8.50 -6.17 15.72
C GLN A 209 8.37 -4.65 15.73
N ALA A 210 8.62 -4.05 16.89
CA ALA A 210 8.41 -2.63 17.07
C ALA A 210 9.51 -1.77 16.40
N GLY A 211 10.69 -2.35 16.10
CA GLY A 211 11.78 -1.62 15.46
C GLY A 211 12.08 -0.28 16.14
N PRO A 212 12.13 0.82 15.41
CA PRO A 212 12.41 2.16 15.94
C PRO A 212 11.38 2.65 16.97
N LEU A 213 10.17 2.10 16.99
CA LEU A 213 9.15 2.46 18.00
C LEU A 213 9.60 2.10 19.42
N ALA A 214 10.52 1.14 19.55
CA ALA A 214 11.03 0.63 20.83
C ALA A 214 12.30 1.36 21.32
N GLU A 215 12.74 2.42 20.67
CA GLU A 215 13.91 3.19 21.11
C GLU A 215 13.66 3.93 22.43
N ARG A 216 12.46 4.44 22.62
CA ARG A 216 12.01 5.17 23.81
C ARG A 216 10.58 4.77 24.19
N ASP A 217 10.19 5.13 25.41
CA ASP A 217 8.78 5.07 25.80
C ASP A 217 7.96 5.93 24.84
N CYS A 218 6.78 5.47 24.47
CA CYS A 218 5.93 6.17 23.53
C CYS A 218 4.45 6.13 23.90
N GLN A 219 3.68 6.97 23.22
CA GLN A 219 2.22 6.96 23.25
C GLN A 219 1.71 6.53 21.89
N LEU A 220 0.74 5.62 21.89
CA LEU A 220 0.02 5.14 20.70
C LEU A 220 -1.37 5.78 20.70
N GLN A 221 -1.67 6.58 19.69
CA GLN A 221 -3.00 7.11 19.45
C GLN A 221 -3.64 6.42 18.25
N HIS A 222 -4.81 5.82 18.43
CA HIS A 222 -5.57 5.21 17.34
C HIS A 222 -5.99 6.26 16.29
N CYS A 223 -5.84 5.93 15.01
CA CYS A 223 -6.22 6.82 13.92
C CYS A 223 -7.69 6.66 13.50
N PHE A 224 -8.29 5.47 13.69
CA PHE A 224 -9.61 5.13 13.16
C PHE A 224 -10.67 4.86 14.23
N ASP A 225 -10.30 4.67 15.48
CA ASP A 225 -11.24 4.31 16.54
C ASP A 225 -11.57 5.52 17.41
N PRO A 226 -12.72 6.18 17.18
CA PRO A 226 -13.15 7.30 18.01
C PRO A 226 -13.54 6.89 19.44
N ALA A 227 -13.76 5.58 19.69
CA ALA A 227 -14.06 5.06 21.03
C ALA A 227 -12.79 4.92 21.89
N GLN A 228 -11.60 5.02 21.29
CA GLN A 228 -10.32 5.04 21.99
C GLN A 228 -9.59 6.39 21.78
N PRO A 229 -10.14 7.49 22.29
CA PRO A 229 -9.57 8.83 22.08
C PRO A 229 -8.29 9.06 22.88
N SER A 230 -8.05 8.30 23.94
CA SER A 230 -6.90 8.48 24.83
C SER A 230 -5.71 7.65 24.35
N PRO A 231 -4.51 8.27 24.21
CA PRO A 231 -3.31 7.54 23.84
C PRO A 231 -2.96 6.48 24.89
N THR A 232 -2.53 5.32 24.44
CA THR A 232 -2.00 4.26 25.29
C THR A 232 -0.49 4.43 25.45
N GLN A 233 -0.02 4.49 26.70
CA GLN A 233 1.43 4.53 26.97
C GLN A 233 2.04 3.14 26.81
N MET A 234 3.17 3.08 26.11
CA MET A 234 3.95 1.87 25.91
C MET A 234 5.38 2.09 26.36
N LYS A 235 5.89 1.16 27.17
CA LYS A 235 7.29 1.13 27.58
C LYS A 235 8.17 0.58 26.46
N ALA A 236 9.32 1.21 26.24
CA ALA A 236 10.30 0.77 25.26
C ALA A 236 10.71 -0.70 25.46
N ASP A 237 10.95 -1.11 26.72
CA ASP A 237 11.31 -2.49 27.05
C ASP A 237 10.21 -3.49 26.68
N SER A 238 8.94 -3.16 26.95
CA SER A 238 7.80 -3.98 26.56
C SER A 238 7.73 -4.13 25.03
N LEU A 239 7.92 -3.04 24.30
CA LEU A 239 7.94 -3.07 22.83
C LEU A 239 9.11 -3.88 22.28
N ARG A 240 10.30 -3.81 22.89
CA ARG A 240 11.45 -4.64 22.50
C ARG A 240 11.17 -6.13 22.73
N GLN A 241 10.62 -6.47 23.87
CA GLN A 241 10.37 -7.87 24.24
C GLN A 241 9.17 -8.45 23.49
N SER A 242 8.03 -7.78 23.53
CA SER A 242 6.75 -8.31 23.05
C SER A 242 6.39 -7.85 21.64
N GLY A 243 6.98 -6.74 21.15
CA GLY A 243 6.57 -6.08 19.91
C GLY A 243 5.27 -5.29 20.12
N LEU A 244 4.72 -4.80 19.04
CA LEU A 244 3.41 -4.18 18.99
C LEU A 244 2.36 -5.29 18.82
N SER A 245 1.72 -5.65 19.94
CA SER A 245 0.70 -6.71 20.00
C SER A 245 -0.63 -6.23 19.47
N VAL A 246 -1.29 -7.08 18.68
CA VAL A 246 -2.59 -6.82 18.07
C VAL A 246 -3.49 -8.04 18.13
N SER A 247 -4.79 -7.79 18.12
CA SER A 247 -5.85 -8.80 18.00
C SER A 247 -6.81 -8.31 16.92
N LEU A 248 -6.80 -8.94 15.76
CA LEU A 248 -7.45 -8.42 14.55
C LEU A 248 -8.35 -9.48 13.90
N PRO A 249 -9.58 -9.12 13.54
CA PRO A 249 -10.42 -9.99 12.71
C PRO A 249 -9.81 -10.15 11.30
N PRO A 250 -10.36 -11.05 10.46
CA PRO A 250 -9.94 -11.17 9.06
C PRO A 250 -9.93 -9.81 8.37
N TRP A 251 -8.83 -9.47 7.72
CA TRP A 251 -8.60 -8.19 7.04
C TRP A 251 -8.81 -6.94 7.91
N GLY A 252 -8.87 -7.12 9.23
CA GLY A 252 -8.89 -6.03 10.20
C GLY A 252 -7.58 -5.25 10.20
N ALA A 253 -7.65 -3.97 10.52
CA ALA A 253 -6.49 -3.08 10.52
C ALA A 253 -6.51 -2.14 11.74
N LEU A 254 -5.32 -1.86 12.25
CA LEU A 254 -5.07 -0.82 13.25
C LEU A 254 -4.00 0.14 12.71
N ALA A 255 -4.27 1.43 12.86
CA ALA A 255 -3.28 2.47 12.56
C ALA A 255 -3.09 3.36 13.79
N TYR A 256 -1.83 3.72 14.05
CA TYR A 256 -1.40 4.50 15.20
C TYR A 256 -0.53 5.68 14.79
N ARG A 257 -0.85 6.85 15.33
CA ARG A 257 0.15 7.91 15.52
C ARG A 257 0.99 7.54 16.73
N VAL A 258 2.29 7.52 16.57
CA VAL A 258 3.24 7.15 17.61
C VAL A 258 4.07 8.35 18.02
N MET A 259 3.91 8.77 19.26
CA MET A 259 4.63 9.88 19.87
C MET A 259 5.72 9.34 20.81
N GLN A 260 6.97 9.61 20.51
CA GLN A 260 8.08 9.29 21.39
C GLN A 260 8.03 10.23 22.61
N LEU A 261 8.16 9.67 23.82
CA LEU A 261 8.26 10.44 25.05
C LEU A 261 9.71 10.92 25.25
N ARG A 262 9.84 12.07 25.88
CA ARG A 262 11.17 12.68 26.14
C ARG A 262 11.92 11.95 27.23
#